data_8981e5f4bbdf9e91d9157691fda5fa19
#
_entry.id   8981e5f4bbdf9e91d9157691fda5fa19
#
_cell.length_a   1.000
_cell.length_b   1.000
_cell.length_c   1.000
_cell.angle_alpha   90.00
_cell.angle_beta   90.00
_cell.angle_gamma   90.00
#
_symmetry.space_group_name_H-M   'P 1'
#
loop_
_entity.id
_entity.type
_entity.pdbx_description
1 polymer ?
#
loop_
_entity_poly.entity_id
_entity_poly.type
_entity_poly.pdbx_seq_one_letter_code
_entity_poly.pdbx_strand_id
1 'polypeptide(L)'
;MHIGFQLPNGKRDRKRYKAPVSSKSAAKRWGEARERHWVQHGLPQPTKEVPTLEAFAERFMQGHALANRHKSSGIAQKRTALRVHLIPALGRRKLHAISNEDVSRLKHDLRQHAPKTVNNVLTVLNTLLKKAVEWSVIERMPCTVALLKVPQGAVRFFDFADYEALVAAAARVSPEAHLAVLLGGDAGLRGGEIRALEWADVNFGKRQLCVERNDWRGQVSTTKGGRIRYVALTTRLWLALKAHRHVRGPRVLYRPDGRPFVEHQVVDLLKKVGRVAGLRITGTHILRHTFCSHLAMRGAPARAIQELAGHKDLMTTQRYMHLSPNAIHDAIRLLDASPAAGDVGDIVETATGATISH
;
A
#
# COMPACT_ATOMS: atom_id res chain seq x y z
N MET A 1 34.33 -46.58 -0.46
CA MET A 1 35.42 -46.24 -1.36
C MET A 1 35.85 -44.82 -1.14
N HIS A 2 37.15 -44.54 -1.14
CA HIS A 2 37.68 -43.17 -1.11
C HIS A 2 38.01 -42.74 -2.52
N ILE A 3 37.49 -41.62 -2.93
CA ILE A 3 37.83 -41.00 -4.23
C ILE A 3 38.65 -39.76 -3.92
N GLY A 4 39.91 -39.74 -4.30
CA GLY A 4 40.83 -38.60 -4.20
C GLY A 4 40.99 -37.95 -5.54
N PHE A 5 40.93 -36.65 -5.63
CA PHE A 5 41.11 -35.89 -6.85
C PHE A 5 41.91 -34.63 -6.60
N GLN A 6 42.63 -34.16 -7.59
CA GLN A 6 43.36 -32.92 -7.57
C GLN A 6 42.58 -31.84 -8.33
N LEU A 7 42.28 -30.72 -7.65
CA LEU A 7 41.63 -29.59 -8.30
C LEU A 7 42.60 -28.84 -9.24
N PRO A 8 42.09 -28.10 -10.23
CA PRO A 8 42.94 -27.28 -11.10
C PRO A 8 43.85 -26.27 -10.40
N ASN A 9 43.47 -25.88 -9.17
CA ASN A 9 44.26 -25.01 -8.31
C ASN A 9 45.35 -25.74 -7.49
N GLY A 10 45.63 -27.03 -7.78
CA GLY A 10 46.61 -27.85 -7.09
C GLY A 10 46.18 -28.45 -5.75
N LYS A 11 45.00 -28.09 -5.22
CA LYS A 11 44.49 -28.57 -3.93
C LYS A 11 43.97 -30.01 -4.10
N ARG A 12 44.41 -30.92 -3.22
CA ARG A 12 43.91 -32.28 -3.19
C ARG A 12 42.69 -32.35 -2.25
N ASP A 13 41.59 -32.97 -2.70
CA ASP A 13 40.43 -33.30 -1.88
C ASP A 13 40.17 -34.79 -1.90
N ARG A 14 39.70 -35.39 -0.78
CA ARG A 14 39.45 -36.79 -0.63
C ARG A 14 38.12 -37.01 0.08
N LYS A 15 37.15 -37.56 -0.62
CA LYS A 15 35.82 -37.86 -0.04
C LYS A 15 35.50 -39.33 -0.06
N ARG A 16 34.80 -39.84 0.96
CA ARG A 16 34.35 -41.20 1.05
C ARG A 16 32.93 -41.33 0.51
N TYR A 17 32.76 -42.22 -0.45
CA TYR A 17 31.46 -42.52 -1.06
C TYR A 17 31.13 -44.02 -0.91
N LYS A 18 29.83 -44.34 -0.77
CA LYS A 18 29.29 -45.67 -0.85
C LYS A 18 28.98 -45.95 -2.33
N ALA A 19 29.71 -46.84 -2.97
CA ALA A 19 29.42 -47.22 -4.32
C ALA A 19 28.10 -48.01 -4.40
N PRO A 20 27.21 -47.73 -5.38
CA PRO A 20 25.93 -48.45 -5.51
C PRO A 20 26.08 -49.85 -6.14
N VAL A 21 27.22 -50.50 -5.97
CA VAL A 21 27.58 -51.78 -6.53
C VAL A 21 28.22 -52.69 -5.44
N SER A 22 28.02 -53.98 -5.56
CA SER A 22 28.46 -54.97 -4.57
C SER A 22 29.87 -55.50 -4.77
N SER A 23 30.41 -55.52 -6.03
CA SER A 23 31.75 -56.05 -6.25
C SER A 23 32.83 -54.97 -6.15
N LYS A 24 34.02 -55.38 -5.66
CA LYS A 24 35.16 -54.49 -5.48
C LYS A 24 35.68 -53.91 -6.80
N SER A 25 35.68 -54.70 -7.88
CA SER A 25 36.08 -54.25 -9.24
C SER A 25 35.09 -53.28 -9.84
N ALA A 26 33.79 -53.51 -9.69
CA ALA A 26 32.76 -52.59 -10.15
C ALA A 26 32.79 -51.25 -9.35
N ALA A 27 33.04 -51.33 -8.03
CA ALA A 27 33.18 -50.09 -7.19
C ALA A 27 34.40 -49.28 -7.62
N LYS A 28 35.52 -49.92 -8.01
CA LYS A 28 36.72 -49.23 -8.53
C LYS A 28 36.38 -48.50 -9.80
N ARG A 29 35.81 -49.19 -10.82
CA ARG A 29 35.39 -48.61 -12.10
C ARG A 29 34.41 -47.45 -11.94
N TRP A 30 33.43 -47.59 -11.02
CA TRP A 30 32.48 -46.51 -10.71
C TRP A 30 33.20 -45.29 -10.12
N GLY A 31 34.20 -45.49 -9.24
CA GLY A 31 35.01 -44.41 -8.68
C GLY A 31 35.83 -43.67 -9.71
N GLU A 32 36.52 -44.39 -10.58
CA GLU A 32 37.33 -43.83 -11.68
C GLU A 32 36.48 -43.05 -12.71
N ALA A 33 35.29 -43.56 -13.03
CA ALA A 33 34.34 -42.85 -13.89
C ALA A 33 33.84 -41.53 -13.23
N ARG A 34 33.59 -41.54 -11.92
CA ARG A 34 33.16 -40.37 -11.19
C ARG A 34 34.26 -39.32 -11.01
N GLU A 35 35.49 -39.79 -10.83
CA GLU A 35 36.69 -38.93 -10.77
C GLU A 35 36.89 -38.22 -12.11
N ARG A 36 36.84 -38.93 -13.24
CA ARG A 36 36.92 -38.34 -14.58
C ARG A 36 35.81 -37.33 -14.85
N HIS A 37 34.59 -37.65 -14.42
CA HIS A 37 33.45 -36.71 -14.57
C HIS A 37 33.68 -35.41 -13.78
N TRP A 38 34.22 -35.49 -12.56
CA TRP A 38 34.50 -34.31 -11.75
C TRP A 38 35.69 -33.50 -12.27
N VAL A 39 36.69 -34.15 -12.81
CA VAL A 39 37.81 -33.46 -13.45
C VAL A 39 37.32 -32.66 -14.68
N GLN A 40 36.41 -33.23 -15.47
CA GLN A 40 35.87 -32.59 -16.68
C GLN A 40 34.79 -31.51 -16.36
N HIS A 41 33.93 -31.72 -15.39
CA HIS A 41 32.74 -30.88 -15.14
C HIS A 41 32.78 -30.14 -13.80
N GLY A 42 33.84 -30.27 -13.02
CA GLY A 42 33.97 -29.74 -11.68
C GLY A 42 33.24 -30.58 -10.62
N LEU A 43 33.55 -30.28 -9.36
CA LEU A 43 32.88 -30.91 -8.22
C LEU A 43 31.42 -30.48 -8.18
N PRO A 44 30.49 -31.41 -7.83
CA PRO A 44 29.14 -31.02 -7.51
C PRO A 44 29.22 -29.95 -6.41
N GLN A 45 28.77 -28.76 -6.72
CA GLN A 45 28.61 -27.71 -5.69
C GLN A 45 27.77 -28.30 -4.55
N PRO A 46 28.13 -28.06 -3.28
CA PRO A 46 27.30 -28.48 -2.18
C PRO A 46 25.92 -27.88 -2.44
N THR A 47 24.91 -28.73 -2.60
CA THR A 47 23.53 -28.30 -2.76
C THR A 47 23.22 -27.44 -1.55
N LYS A 48 23.12 -26.11 -1.75
CA LYS A 48 22.72 -25.19 -0.67
C LYS A 48 21.42 -25.73 -0.11
N GLU A 49 21.43 -26.11 1.16
CA GLU A 49 20.23 -26.61 1.80
C GLU A 49 19.14 -25.52 1.74
N VAL A 50 18.04 -25.85 1.06
CA VAL A 50 16.94 -24.90 0.92
C VAL A 50 16.28 -24.73 2.29
N PRO A 51 16.20 -23.51 2.82
CA PRO A 51 15.62 -23.24 4.13
C PRO A 51 14.11 -23.49 4.13
N THR A 52 13.57 -23.65 5.33
CA THR A 52 12.12 -23.63 5.56
C THR A 52 11.58 -22.19 5.40
N LEU A 53 10.25 -22.05 5.24
CA LEU A 53 9.62 -20.73 5.17
C LEU A 53 9.91 -19.91 6.42
N GLU A 54 9.84 -20.51 7.60
CA GLU A 54 10.12 -19.85 8.88
C GLU A 54 11.58 -19.36 8.96
N ALA A 55 12.54 -20.21 8.62
CA ALA A 55 13.95 -19.83 8.60
C ALA A 55 14.26 -18.71 7.60
N PHE A 56 13.53 -18.65 6.49
CA PHE A 56 13.71 -17.60 5.47
C PHE A 56 12.95 -16.30 5.79
N ALA A 57 11.90 -16.36 6.60
CA ALA A 57 11.03 -15.23 6.88
C ALA A 57 11.77 -14.00 7.45
N GLU A 58 12.71 -14.22 8.38
CA GLU A 58 13.49 -13.12 8.97
C GLU A 58 14.44 -12.50 7.93
N ARG A 59 15.14 -13.33 7.14
CA ARG A 59 15.97 -12.87 6.04
C ARG A 59 15.15 -12.05 5.03
N PHE A 60 13.95 -12.50 4.69
CA PHE A 60 13.02 -11.77 3.84
C PHE A 60 12.62 -10.42 4.45
N MET A 61 12.33 -10.37 5.74
CA MET A 61 11.96 -9.12 6.40
C MET A 61 13.11 -8.12 6.41
N GLN A 62 14.32 -8.56 6.72
CA GLN A 62 15.50 -7.70 6.75
C GLN A 62 15.91 -7.25 5.34
N GLY A 63 16.10 -8.16 4.42
CA GLY A 63 16.62 -7.89 3.07
C GLY A 63 15.59 -7.25 2.11
N HIS A 64 14.29 -7.54 2.28
CA HIS A 64 13.28 -6.97 1.41
C HIS A 64 12.51 -5.80 2.06
N ALA A 65 12.03 -5.94 3.30
CA ALA A 65 11.16 -4.92 3.86
C ALA A 65 11.93 -3.77 4.52
N LEU A 66 12.95 -4.07 5.33
CA LEU A 66 13.73 -3.07 6.05
C LEU A 66 14.78 -2.41 5.14
N ALA A 67 15.57 -3.20 4.41
CA ALA A 67 16.59 -2.67 3.50
C ALA A 67 16.01 -1.73 2.44
N ASN A 68 14.81 -2.02 1.91
CA ASN A 68 14.13 -1.15 0.96
C ASN A 68 13.29 -0.05 1.63
N ARG A 69 13.48 0.21 2.92
CA ARG A 69 12.83 1.28 3.69
C ARG A 69 11.30 1.31 3.49
N HIS A 70 10.67 0.12 3.51
CA HIS A 70 9.22 0.05 3.42
C HIS A 70 8.56 0.82 4.58
N LYS A 71 7.41 1.45 4.34
CA LYS A 71 6.68 2.16 5.40
C LYS A 71 6.35 1.22 6.56
N SER A 72 6.43 1.75 7.78
CA SER A 72 6.20 1.00 9.04
C SER A 72 4.89 0.20 9.02
N SER A 73 3.82 0.74 8.44
CA SER A 73 2.54 0.03 8.26
C SER A 73 2.66 -1.20 7.36
N GLY A 74 3.44 -1.11 6.27
CA GLY A 74 3.69 -2.24 5.36
C GLY A 74 4.58 -3.31 5.99
N ILE A 75 5.55 -2.90 6.82
CA ILE A 75 6.40 -3.83 7.61
C ILE A 75 5.52 -4.56 8.63
N ALA A 76 4.70 -3.83 9.39
CA ALA A 76 3.79 -4.42 10.38
C ALA A 76 2.80 -5.41 9.74
N GLN A 77 2.23 -5.07 8.57
CA GLN A 77 1.34 -5.96 7.83
C GLN A 77 2.04 -7.26 7.41
N LYS A 78 3.27 -7.17 6.88
CA LYS A 78 4.06 -8.36 6.52
C LYS A 78 4.38 -9.23 7.73
N ARG A 79 4.82 -8.61 8.85
CA ARG A 79 5.09 -9.33 10.10
C ARG A 79 3.84 -10.06 10.62
N THR A 80 2.69 -9.39 10.59
CA THR A 80 1.42 -10.00 11.00
C THR A 80 1.07 -11.18 10.10
N ALA A 81 1.14 -11.02 8.77
CA ALA A 81 0.85 -12.10 7.83
C ALA A 81 1.78 -13.31 8.02
N LEU A 82 3.08 -13.07 8.24
CA LEU A 82 4.05 -14.13 8.54
C LEU A 82 3.74 -14.82 9.86
N ARG A 83 3.67 -14.06 10.96
CA ARG A 83 3.55 -14.61 12.31
C ARG A 83 2.21 -15.30 12.57
N VAL A 84 1.11 -14.69 12.09
CA VAL A 84 -0.25 -15.16 12.44
C VAL A 84 -0.76 -16.22 11.47
N HIS A 85 -0.33 -16.19 10.20
CA HIS A 85 -0.92 -17.04 9.18
C HIS A 85 0.09 -17.95 8.47
N LEU A 86 1.20 -17.40 7.96
CA LEU A 86 2.10 -18.15 7.08
C LEU A 86 3.01 -19.11 7.85
N ILE A 87 3.61 -18.68 8.95
CA ILE A 87 4.49 -19.54 9.77
C ILE A 87 3.70 -20.69 10.42
N PRO A 88 2.53 -20.48 11.02
CA PRO A 88 1.75 -21.59 11.55
C PRO A 88 1.33 -22.62 10.49
N ALA A 89 0.98 -22.17 9.28
CA ALA A 89 0.51 -23.06 8.21
C ALA A 89 1.65 -23.73 7.42
N LEU A 90 2.72 -23.00 7.11
CA LEU A 90 3.75 -23.38 6.14
C LEU A 90 5.18 -23.28 6.69
N GLY A 91 5.38 -22.84 7.92
CA GLY A 91 6.69 -22.52 8.49
C GLY A 91 7.71 -23.65 8.40
N ARG A 92 7.26 -24.90 8.64
CA ARG A 92 8.11 -26.11 8.59
C ARG A 92 8.38 -26.62 7.16
N ARG A 93 7.67 -26.14 6.16
CA ARG A 93 7.88 -26.53 4.76
C ARG A 93 9.15 -25.90 4.22
N LYS A 94 10.00 -26.67 3.54
CA LYS A 94 11.10 -26.13 2.73
C LYS A 94 10.53 -25.31 1.57
N LEU A 95 11.13 -24.18 1.24
CA LEU A 95 10.57 -23.24 0.25
C LEU A 95 10.25 -23.90 -1.09
N HIS A 96 11.10 -24.76 -1.59
CA HIS A 96 10.90 -25.47 -2.86
C HIS A 96 9.81 -26.57 -2.80
N ALA A 97 9.40 -26.97 -1.60
CA ALA A 97 8.41 -28.03 -1.37
C ALA A 97 7.00 -27.48 -1.08
N ILE A 98 6.82 -26.16 -1.13
CA ILE A 98 5.49 -25.55 -1.00
C ILE A 98 4.73 -25.76 -2.29
N SER A 99 3.59 -26.45 -2.21
CA SER A 99 2.79 -26.87 -3.36
C SER A 99 1.55 -26.00 -3.58
N ASN A 100 0.89 -26.16 -4.73
CA ASN A 100 -0.41 -25.57 -5.00
C ASN A 100 -1.48 -26.07 -4.03
N GLU A 101 -1.37 -27.31 -3.56
CA GLU A 101 -2.25 -27.88 -2.53
C GLU A 101 -2.08 -27.17 -1.18
N ASP A 102 -0.84 -26.87 -0.78
CA ASP A 102 -0.57 -26.09 0.44
C ASP A 102 -1.19 -24.69 0.38
N VAL A 103 -1.13 -24.04 -0.80
CA VAL A 103 -1.80 -22.73 -1.02
C VAL A 103 -3.31 -22.86 -0.95
N SER A 104 -3.88 -23.93 -1.48
CA SER A 104 -5.33 -24.20 -1.41
C SER A 104 -5.79 -24.47 0.03
N ARG A 105 -5.02 -25.23 0.79
CA ARG A 105 -5.27 -25.47 2.21
C ARG A 105 -5.20 -24.17 3.03
N LEU A 106 -4.19 -23.34 2.80
CA LEU A 106 -4.09 -22.02 3.43
C LEU A 106 -5.32 -21.15 3.14
N LYS A 107 -5.82 -21.13 1.90
CA LYS A 107 -7.07 -20.42 1.54
C LYS A 107 -8.28 -20.98 2.29
N HIS A 108 -8.37 -22.31 2.42
CA HIS A 108 -9.44 -22.97 3.16
C HIS A 108 -9.40 -22.57 4.64
N ASP A 109 -8.23 -22.60 5.27
CA ASP A 109 -8.05 -22.25 6.68
C ASP A 109 -8.41 -20.78 6.96
N LEU A 110 -8.19 -19.91 5.96
CA LEU A 110 -8.53 -18.49 6.02
C LEU A 110 -9.94 -18.15 5.53
N ARG A 111 -10.81 -19.13 5.24
CA ARG A 111 -12.14 -18.91 4.62
C ARG A 111 -13.08 -18.03 5.43
N GLN A 112 -12.89 -17.94 6.75
CA GLN A 112 -13.68 -17.06 7.63
C GLN A 112 -13.27 -15.56 7.51
N HIS A 113 -12.13 -15.27 6.88
CA HIS A 113 -11.70 -13.90 6.65
C HIS A 113 -12.25 -13.35 5.34
N ALA A 114 -12.41 -12.02 5.29
CA ALA A 114 -12.79 -11.34 4.04
C ALA A 114 -11.76 -11.64 2.92
N PRO A 115 -12.19 -11.82 1.66
CA PRO A 115 -11.29 -12.14 0.53
C PRO A 115 -10.10 -11.19 0.40
N LYS A 116 -10.29 -9.90 0.72
CA LYS A 116 -9.22 -8.91 0.74
C LYS A 116 -8.15 -9.21 1.78
N THR A 117 -8.53 -9.69 2.96
CA THR A 117 -7.60 -10.09 4.02
C THR A 117 -6.80 -11.30 3.60
N VAL A 118 -7.46 -12.32 3.03
CA VAL A 118 -6.80 -13.52 2.49
C VAL A 118 -5.80 -13.11 1.41
N ASN A 119 -6.20 -12.25 0.47
CA ASN A 119 -5.31 -11.76 -0.58
C ASN A 119 -4.08 -10.99 -0.04
N ASN A 120 -4.22 -10.28 1.07
CA ASN A 120 -3.07 -9.64 1.71
C ASN A 120 -2.04 -10.68 2.20
N VAL A 121 -2.49 -11.78 2.80
CA VAL A 121 -1.62 -12.90 3.24
C VAL A 121 -0.97 -13.57 2.04
N LEU A 122 -1.76 -13.91 1.02
CA LEU A 122 -1.28 -14.53 -0.22
C LEU A 122 -0.25 -13.65 -0.96
N THR A 123 -0.44 -12.33 -0.96
CA THR A 123 0.51 -11.38 -1.55
C THR A 123 1.85 -11.40 -0.83
N VAL A 124 1.85 -11.53 0.51
CA VAL A 124 3.09 -11.66 1.28
C VAL A 124 3.81 -12.98 0.94
N LEU A 125 3.08 -14.10 0.87
CA LEU A 125 3.63 -15.39 0.46
C LEU A 125 4.24 -15.33 -0.95
N ASN A 126 3.49 -14.81 -1.91
CA ASN A 126 3.97 -14.68 -3.29
C ASN A 126 5.24 -13.81 -3.38
N THR A 127 5.26 -12.69 -2.64
CA THR A 127 6.43 -11.80 -2.62
C THR A 127 7.64 -12.50 -1.98
N LEU A 128 7.44 -13.25 -0.91
CA LEU A 128 8.49 -14.01 -0.22
C LEU A 128 9.09 -15.06 -1.16
N LEU A 129 8.26 -15.85 -1.83
CA LEU A 129 8.72 -16.87 -2.78
C LEU A 129 9.44 -16.25 -3.99
N LYS A 130 8.93 -15.15 -4.54
CA LYS A 130 9.63 -14.41 -5.61
C LYS A 130 11.00 -13.90 -5.17
N LYS A 131 11.13 -13.41 -3.92
CA LYS A 131 12.43 -13.00 -3.38
C LYS A 131 13.36 -14.18 -3.13
N ALA A 132 12.84 -15.34 -2.76
CA ALA A 132 13.63 -16.55 -2.66
C ALA A 132 14.22 -16.99 -4.02
N VAL A 133 13.47 -16.83 -5.11
CA VAL A 133 13.98 -17.05 -6.48
C VAL A 133 15.01 -15.99 -6.85
N GLU A 134 14.70 -14.71 -6.68
CA GLU A 134 15.58 -13.57 -7.00
C GLU A 134 16.93 -13.67 -6.27
N TRP A 135 16.92 -14.16 -5.04
CA TRP A 135 18.15 -14.35 -4.22
C TRP A 135 18.80 -15.72 -4.42
N SER A 136 18.39 -16.49 -5.42
CA SER A 136 18.93 -17.81 -5.76
C SER A 136 18.91 -18.79 -4.56
N VAL A 137 17.89 -18.68 -3.69
CA VAL A 137 17.61 -19.63 -2.59
C VAL A 137 16.85 -20.84 -3.12
N ILE A 138 15.96 -20.62 -4.10
CA ILE A 138 15.29 -21.64 -4.90
C ILE A 138 15.43 -21.29 -6.38
N GLU A 139 15.45 -22.29 -7.25
CA GLU A 139 15.68 -22.07 -8.69
C GLU A 139 14.48 -21.46 -9.42
N ARG A 140 13.27 -21.84 -9.01
CA ARG A 140 12.01 -21.40 -9.63
C ARG A 140 10.88 -21.31 -8.61
N MET A 141 9.81 -20.65 -8.99
CA MET A 141 8.59 -20.60 -8.18
C MET A 141 8.04 -22.02 -7.96
N PRO A 142 7.85 -22.46 -6.71
CA PRO A 142 7.41 -23.81 -6.38
C PRO A 142 5.92 -24.02 -6.64
N CYS A 143 5.13 -22.93 -6.61
CA CYS A 143 3.68 -22.96 -6.79
C CYS A 143 3.15 -21.66 -7.39
N THR A 144 1.90 -21.71 -7.85
CA THR A 144 1.16 -20.52 -8.30
C THR A 144 0.30 -19.96 -7.16
N VAL A 145 0.52 -18.70 -6.79
CA VAL A 145 -0.27 -18.05 -5.74
C VAL A 145 -1.35 -17.17 -6.39
N ALA A 146 -2.45 -17.81 -6.82
CA ALA A 146 -3.60 -17.10 -7.37
C ALA A 146 -4.41 -16.41 -6.26
N LEU A 147 -4.75 -15.14 -6.47
CA LEU A 147 -5.58 -14.36 -5.54
C LEU A 147 -7.07 -14.69 -5.69
N LEU A 148 -7.83 -14.47 -4.62
CA LEU A 148 -9.29 -14.59 -4.64
C LEU A 148 -9.91 -13.41 -5.39
N LYS A 149 -11.02 -13.65 -6.09
CA LYS A 149 -11.83 -12.57 -6.65
C LYS A 149 -12.43 -11.75 -5.52
N VAL A 150 -12.19 -10.45 -5.53
CA VAL A 150 -12.76 -9.52 -4.54
C VAL A 150 -13.88 -8.76 -5.22
N PRO A 151 -15.15 -8.92 -4.79
CA PRO A 151 -16.24 -8.11 -5.31
C PRO A 151 -15.98 -6.63 -5.09
N GLN A 152 -16.18 -5.83 -6.11
CA GLN A 152 -16.15 -4.38 -5.96
C GLN A 152 -17.46 -3.95 -5.29
N GLY A 153 -17.42 -3.64 -4.02
CA GLY A 153 -18.54 -3.06 -3.30
C GLY A 153 -18.79 -1.60 -3.70
N ALA A 154 -20.05 -1.16 -3.63
CA ALA A 154 -20.38 0.26 -3.77
C ALA A 154 -19.63 1.11 -2.74
N VAL A 155 -19.20 2.28 -3.15
CA VAL A 155 -18.57 3.24 -2.25
C VAL A 155 -19.63 3.80 -1.31
N ARG A 156 -19.48 3.55 -0.01
CA ARG A 156 -20.37 4.15 1.00
C ARG A 156 -19.92 5.58 1.27
N PHE A 157 -20.84 6.50 1.21
CA PHE A 157 -20.67 7.91 1.54
C PHE A 157 -21.96 8.45 2.17
N PHE A 158 -21.93 9.60 2.78
CA PHE A 158 -23.13 10.32 3.23
C PHE A 158 -23.64 11.19 2.09
N ASP A 159 -24.95 11.24 1.88
CA ASP A 159 -25.55 12.21 0.99
C ASP A 159 -25.40 13.64 1.54
N PHE A 160 -25.93 14.64 0.85
CA PHE A 160 -25.79 16.03 1.27
C PHE A 160 -26.49 16.30 2.62
N ALA A 161 -27.70 15.76 2.82
CA ALA A 161 -28.49 15.98 4.03
C ALA A 161 -27.86 15.28 5.24
N ASP A 162 -27.46 14.02 5.08
CA ASP A 162 -26.75 13.24 6.11
C ASP A 162 -25.43 13.91 6.50
N TYR A 163 -24.69 14.43 5.52
CA TYR A 163 -23.43 15.09 5.82
C TYR A 163 -23.62 16.42 6.58
N GLU A 164 -24.61 17.22 6.23
CA GLU A 164 -24.95 18.43 7.00
C GLU A 164 -25.41 18.11 8.43
N ALA A 165 -26.25 17.08 8.59
CA ALA A 165 -26.65 16.58 9.91
C ALA A 165 -25.40 16.12 10.73
N LEU A 166 -24.46 15.47 10.08
CA LEU A 166 -23.20 15.04 10.70
C LEU A 166 -22.34 16.23 11.14
N VAL A 167 -22.20 17.26 10.30
CA VAL A 167 -21.46 18.49 10.63
C VAL A 167 -22.09 19.20 11.82
N ALA A 168 -23.43 19.35 11.83
CA ALA A 168 -24.16 19.96 12.95
C ALA A 168 -24.02 19.13 14.24
N ALA A 169 -24.09 17.81 14.16
CA ALA A 169 -23.86 16.93 15.31
C ALA A 169 -22.42 17.04 15.84
N ALA A 170 -21.45 17.14 14.95
CA ALA A 170 -20.04 17.26 15.32
C ALA A 170 -19.76 18.56 16.09
N ALA A 171 -20.36 19.67 15.68
CA ALA A 171 -20.26 20.97 16.37
C ALA A 171 -20.80 20.89 17.80
N ARG A 172 -21.86 20.09 18.03
CA ARG A 172 -22.41 19.86 19.38
C ARG A 172 -21.57 18.94 20.26
N VAL A 173 -20.77 18.04 19.65
CA VAL A 173 -19.95 17.08 20.40
C VAL A 173 -18.67 17.73 20.92
N SER A 174 -17.89 18.39 20.09
CA SER A 174 -16.72 19.19 20.46
C SER A 174 -16.11 19.92 19.24
N PRO A 175 -15.30 20.99 19.47
CA PRO A 175 -14.56 21.66 18.40
C PRO A 175 -13.63 20.70 17.62
N GLU A 176 -12.98 19.75 18.28
CA GLU A 176 -12.12 18.74 17.66
C GLU A 176 -12.92 17.78 16.76
N ALA A 177 -14.12 17.39 17.21
CA ALA A 177 -15.02 16.55 16.40
C ALA A 177 -15.48 17.29 15.16
N HIS A 178 -15.86 18.56 15.30
CA HIS A 178 -16.27 19.42 14.18
C HIS A 178 -15.14 19.54 13.15
N LEU A 179 -13.93 19.86 13.59
CA LEU A 179 -12.79 19.94 12.70
C LEU A 179 -12.44 18.60 12.05
N ALA A 180 -12.48 17.49 12.79
CA ALA A 180 -12.21 16.17 12.23
C ALA A 180 -13.19 15.80 11.11
N VAL A 181 -14.48 16.14 11.26
CA VAL A 181 -15.51 15.94 10.25
C VAL A 181 -15.23 16.83 9.02
N LEU A 182 -14.99 18.12 9.21
CA LEU A 182 -14.73 19.04 8.12
C LEU A 182 -13.42 18.74 7.38
N LEU A 183 -12.33 18.42 8.09
CA LEU A 183 -11.07 18.03 7.45
C LEU A 183 -11.21 16.76 6.58
N GLY A 184 -12.07 15.83 7.00
CA GLY A 184 -12.36 14.63 6.23
C GLY A 184 -13.33 14.87 5.07
N GLY A 185 -14.42 15.61 5.29
CA GLY A 185 -15.54 15.75 4.35
C GLY A 185 -15.48 17.00 3.47
N ASP A 186 -14.81 18.09 3.92
CA ASP A 186 -14.67 19.31 3.11
C ASP A 186 -13.28 19.45 2.48
N ALA A 187 -12.25 18.80 3.03
CA ALA A 187 -10.90 18.84 2.50
C ALA A 187 -10.38 17.46 2.06
N GLY A 188 -11.16 16.40 2.24
CA GLY A 188 -10.82 15.06 1.75
C GLY A 188 -9.58 14.43 2.40
N LEU A 189 -9.19 14.84 3.60
CA LEU A 189 -8.00 14.32 4.28
C LEU A 189 -8.21 12.87 4.75
N ARG A 190 -7.12 12.08 4.69
CA ARG A 190 -7.09 10.74 5.30
C ARG A 190 -6.96 10.85 6.81
N GLY A 191 -7.43 9.86 7.57
CA GLY A 191 -7.34 9.87 9.02
C GLY A 191 -5.93 10.10 9.58
N GLY A 192 -4.90 9.59 8.93
CA GLY A 192 -3.50 9.85 9.32
C GLY A 192 -3.03 11.26 8.96
N GLU A 193 -3.54 11.85 7.90
CA GLU A 193 -3.27 13.23 7.50
C GLU A 193 -3.96 14.21 8.46
N ILE A 194 -5.21 13.93 8.87
CA ILE A 194 -5.94 14.71 9.89
C ILE A 194 -5.16 14.76 11.21
N ARG A 195 -4.62 13.61 11.65
CA ARG A 195 -3.85 13.55 12.90
C ARG A 195 -2.49 14.22 12.82
N ALA A 196 -1.88 14.23 11.62
CA ALA A 196 -0.55 14.79 11.41
C ALA A 196 -0.57 16.28 11.03
N LEU A 197 -1.75 16.87 10.78
CA LEU A 197 -1.88 18.26 10.35
C LEU A 197 -1.37 19.21 11.44
N GLU A 198 -0.52 20.15 11.04
CA GLU A 198 0.05 21.17 11.91
C GLU A 198 -0.40 22.58 11.52
N TRP A 199 -0.33 23.51 12.45
CA TRP A 199 -0.68 24.91 12.17
C TRP A 199 0.20 25.54 11.08
N ALA A 200 1.43 25.10 10.95
CA ALA A 200 2.34 25.50 9.86
C ALA A 200 1.82 25.10 8.47
N ASP A 201 0.97 24.08 8.38
CA ASP A 201 0.36 23.64 7.13
C ASP A 201 -0.86 24.48 6.73
N VAL A 202 -1.37 25.34 7.60
CA VAL A 202 -2.58 26.12 7.38
C VAL A 202 -2.22 27.52 6.92
N ASN A 203 -2.40 27.82 5.66
CA ASN A 203 -2.25 29.16 5.13
C ASN A 203 -3.60 29.88 5.17
N PHE A 204 -3.82 30.69 6.19
CA PHE A 204 -5.07 31.43 6.37
C PHE A 204 -5.28 32.52 5.32
N GLY A 205 -4.21 33.18 4.84
CA GLY A 205 -4.28 34.22 3.82
C GLY A 205 -4.69 33.66 2.45
N LYS A 206 -4.07 32.53 2.03
CA LYS A 206 -4.41 31.84 0.78
C LYS A 206 -5.61 30.92 0.91
N ARG A 207 -6.20 30.77 2.11
CA ARG A 207 -7.25 29.79 2.42
C ARG A 207 -6.92 28.38 1.91
N GLN A 208 -5.75 27.85 2.30
CA GLN A 208 -5.22 26.61 1.75
C GLN A 208 -4.54 25.77 2.83
N LEU A 209 -4.66 24.43 2.70
CA LEU A 209 -3.90 23.46 3.48
C LEU A 209 -2.78 22.87 2.63
N CYS A 210 -1.59 22.72 3.22
CA CYS A 210 -0.52 21.87 2.71
C CYS A 210 -0.63 20.48 3.35
N VAL A 211 -0.79 19.43 2.55
CA VAL A 211 -0.91 18.06 3.06
C VAL A 211 0.31 17.24 2.63
N GLU A 212 1.27 17.14 3.53
CA GLU A 212 2.54 16.47 3.28
C GLU A 212 2.85 15.34 4.28
N ARG A 213 2.18 15.33 5.43
CA ARG A 213 2.46 14.41 6.54
C ARG A 213 1.32 13.42 6.78
N ASN A 214 1.68 12.27 7.32
CA ASN A 214 0.76 11.21 7.73
C ASN A 214 1.25 10.62 9.05
N ASP A 215 0.36 10.52 10.03
CA ASP A 215 0.62 9.84 11.30
C ASP A 215 0.11 8.41 11.24
N TRP A 216 0.99 7.46 11.49
CA TRP A 216 0.65 6.06 11.68
C TRP A 216 1.17 5.61 13.05
N ARG A 217 0.27 5.43 14.01
CA ARG A 217 0.58 4.99 15.40
C ARG A 217 1.64 5.86 16.08
N GLY A 218 1.56 7.19 15.92
CA GLY A 218 2.52 8.14 16.48
C GLY A 218 3.80 8.31 15.64
N GLN A 219 3.99 7.54 14.60
CA GLN A 219 5.09 7.71 13.66
C GLN A 219 4.65 8.62 12.51
N VAL A 220 5.18 9.84 12.50
CA VAL A 220 4.95 10.80 11.41
C VAL A 220 5.85 10.44 10.23
N SER A 221 5.26 10.38 9.06
CA SER A 221 5.96 10.11 7.80
C SER A 221 5.33 10.94 6.68
N THR A 222 5.96 10.96 5.51
CA THR A 222 5.34 11.55 4.30
C THR A 222 4.03 10.85 3.94
N THR A 223 3.15 11.53 3.22
CA THR A 223 1.89 10.99 2.70
C THR A 223 2.10 9.69 1.92
N LYS A 224 1.02 8.91 1.73
CA LYS A 224 1.06 7.70 0.92
C LYS A 224 1.38 8.05 -0.54
N GLY A 225 2.63 7.78 -0.97
CA GLY A 225 3.13 8.13 -2.30
C GLY A 225 4.08 9.34 -2.33
N GLY A 226 4.37 9.99 -1.18
CA GLY A 226 5.35 11.08 -1.06
C GLY A 226 4.94 12.40 -1.73
N ARG A 227 3.69 12.51 -2.21
CA ARG A 227 3.21 13.71 -2.89
C ARG A 227 2.68 14.72 -1.89
N ILE A 228 3.20 15.94 -1.98
CA ILE A 228 2.63 17.12 -1.33
C ILE A 228 1.44 17.58 -2.18
N ARG A 229 0.35 17.97 -1.54
CA ARG A 229 -0.78 18.57 -2.22
C ARG A 229 -1.32 19.76 -1.43
N TYR A 230 -1.90 20.67 -2.15
CA TYR A 230 -2.56 21.83 -1.59
C TYR A 230 -4.07 21.70 -1.77
N VAL A 231 -4.82 21.92 -0.72
CA VAL A 231 -6.28 21.81 -0.71
C VAL A 231 -6.88 23.17 -0.33
N ALA A 232 -7.68 23.73 -1.20
CA ALA A 232 -8.42 24.96 -0.90
C ALA A 232 -9.43 24.72 0.24
N LEU A 233 -9.56 25.67 1.13
CA LEU A 233 -10.47 25.62 2.27
C LEU A 233 -11.87 26.11 1.89
N THR A 234 -12.89 25.32 2.21
CA THR A 234 -14.26 25.85 2.25
C THR A 234 -14.37 26.94 3.31
N THR A 235 -15.32 27.88 3.14
CA THR A 235 -15.49 28.98 4.11
C THR A 235 -15.74 28.45 5.51
N ARG A 236 -16.58 27.42 5.68
CA ARG A 236 -16.87 26.84 7.00
C ARG A 236 -15.66 26.17 7.65
N LEU A 237 -14.83 25.45 6.88
CA LEU A 237 -13.61 24.85 7.40
C LEU A 237 -12.59 25.93 7.80
N TRP A 238 -12.44 26.99 6.99
CA TRP A 238 -11.56 28.10 7.32
C TRP A 238 -11.99 28.82 8.62
N LEU A 239 -13.30 29.08 8.82
CA LEU A 239 -13.84 29.65 10.04
C LEU A 239 -13.63 28.74 11.24
N ALA A 240 -13.89 27.43 11.09
CA ALA A 240 -13.68 26.46 12.14
C ALA A 240 -12.21 26.37 12.58
N LEU A 241 -11.26 26.39 11.62
CA LEU A 241 -9.82 26.41 11.92
C LEU A 241 -9.42 27.69 12.66
N LYS A 242 -9.94 28.86 12.26
CA LYS A 242 -9.69 30.12 12.96
C LYS A 242 -10.19 30.09 14.41
N ALA A 243 -11.41 29.64 14.59
CA ALA A 243 -12.04 29.54 15.93
C ALA A 243 -11.33 28.54 16.84
N HIS A 244 -10.73 27.48 16.26
CA HIS A 244 -10.04 26.45 17.03
C HIS A 244 -8.57 26.76 17.31
N ARG A 245 -8.01 27.84 16.78
CA ARG A 245 -6.58 28.14 16.91
C ARG A 245 -6.14 28.19 18.37
N HIS A 246 -5.10 27.42 18.69
CA HIS A 246 -4.57 27.28 20.03
C HIS A 246 -3.03 27.22 20.02
N VAL A 247 -2.42 27.40 21.19
CA VAL A 247 -0.98 27.36 21.44
C VAL A 247 -0.50 26.09 22.14
N ARG A 248 -1.33 25.03 22.19
CA ARG A 248 -1.03 23.77 22.90
C ARG A 248 0.13 22.99 22.29
N GLY A 249 0.48 23.26 21.04
CA GLY A 249 1.54 22.59 20.29
C GLY A 249 1.36 22.73 18.79
N PRO A 250 2.23 22.11 17.98
CA PRO A 250 2.24 22.31 16.53
C PRO A 250 1.02 21.72 15.81
N ARG A 251 0.42 20.62 16.32
CA ARG A 251 -0.72 19.97 15.65
C ARG A 251 -2.01 20.76 15.76
N VAL A 252 -2.86 20.65 14.77
CA VAL A 252 -4.19 21.26 14.76
C VAL A 252 -5.12 20.58 15.75
N LEU A 253 -5.04 19.25 15.88
CA LEU A 253 -5.91 18.47 16.76
C LEU A 253 -5.15 17.89 17.95
N TYR A 254 -5.60 18.26 19.14
CA TYR A 254 -5.17 17.68 20.43
C TYR A 254 -6.38 17.20 21.21
N ARG A 255 -6.17 16.18 22.04
CA ARG A 255 -7.12 15.73 23.04
C ARG A 255 -7.27 16.78 24.15
N PRO A 256 -8.36 16.73 24.94
CA PRO A 256 -8.52 17.60 26.10
C PRO A 256 -7.35 17.52 27.10
N ASP A 257 -6.68 16.36 27.19
CA ASP A 257 -5.50 16.15 28.05
C ASP A 257 -4.18 16.68 27.46
N GLY A 258 -4.24 17.40 26.33
CA GLY A 258 -3.07 17.99 25.67
C GLY A 258 -2.21 17.01 24.85
N ARG A 259 -2.61 15.75 24.72
CA ARG A 259 -1.90 14.76 23.92
C ARG A 259 -2.44 14.71 22.49
N PRO A 260 -1.62 14.38 21.48
CA PRO A 260 -2.09 14.13 20.13
C PRO A 260 -3.10 12.97 20.07
N PHE A 261 -4.07 13.07 19.17
CA PHE A 261 -4.98 11.96 18.91
C PHE A 261 -4.25 10.77 18.27
N VAL A 262 -4.58 9.57 18.73
CA VAL A 262 -4.23 8.32 18.03
C VAL A 262 -5.42 7.80 17.21
N GLU A 263 -5.17 6.81 16.32
CA GLU A 263 -6.13 6.39 15.30
C GLU A 263 -7.50 5.98 15.87
N HIS A 264 -7.53 5.09 16.87
CA HIS A 264 -8.79 4.61 17.44
C HIS A 264 -9.59 5.73 18.10
N GLN A 265 -8.93 6.70 18.72
CA GLN A 265 -9.60 7.83 19.41
C GLN A 265 -10.33 8.76 18.43
N VAL A 266 -9.72 9.05 17.27
CA VAL A 266 -10.43 9.81 16.22
C VAL A 266 -11.63 9.01 15.70
N VAL A 267 -11.48 7.71 15.52
CA VAL A 267 -12.59 6.85 15.09
C VAL A 267 -13.70 6.81 16.14
N ASP A 268 -13.37 6.73 17.44
CA ASP A 268 -14.35 6.70 18.52
C ASP A 268 -15.05 8.06 18.68
N LEU A 269 -14.31 9.16 18.49
CA LEU A 269 -14.88 10.52 18.44
C LEU A 269 -15.91 10.62 17.29
N LEU A 270 -15.55 10.16 16.08
CA LEU A 270 -16.46 10.16 14.93
C LEU A 270 -17.66 9.23 15.13
N LYS A 271 -17.50 8.06 15.77
CA LYS A 271 -18.63 7.20 16.14
C LYS A 271 -19.57 7.87 17.12
N LYS A 272 -19.05 8.68 18.07
CA LYS A 272 -19.88 9.48 18.98
C LYS A 272 -20.69 10.50 18.18
N VAL A 273 -20.06 11.22 17.24
CA VAL A 273 -20.76 12.14 16.32
C VAL A 273 -21.85 11.42 15.55
N GLY A 274 -21.54 10.26 14.95
CA GLY A 274 -22.50 9.46 14.20
C GLY A 274 -23.73 9.06 15.02
N ARG A 275 -23.53 8.65 16.29
CA ARG A 275 -24.65 8.36 17.22
C ARG A 275 -25.54 9.58 17.45
N VAL A 276 -24.94 10.78 17.63
CA VAL A 276 -25.71 12.03 17.80
C VAL A 276 -26.47 12.41 16.52
N ALA A 277 -25.91 12.10 15.35
CA ALA A 277 -26.57 12.35 14.06
C ALA A 277 -27.52 11.25 13.61
N GLY A 278 -27.66 10.13 14.33
CA GLY A 278 -28.40 8.95 13.88
C GLY A 278 -27.74 8.19 12.72
N LEU A 279 -26.45 8.39 12.50
CA LEU A 279 -25.70 7.87 11.36
C LEU A 279 -24.63 6.87 11.79
N ARG A 280 -24.38 5.83 10.96
CA ARG A 280 -23.35 4.83 11.23
C ARG A 280 -22.02 5.22 10.61
N ILE A 281 -21.02 5.52 11.44
CA ILE A 281 -19.64 5.77 11.03
C ILE A 281 -18.77 4.56 11.34
N THR A 282 -18.08 4.05 10.33
CA THR A 282 -17.18 2.89 10.46
C THR A 282 -15.69 3.27 10.53
N GLY A 283 -15.36 4.52 10.19
CA GLY A 283 -14.00 5.04 10.20
C GLY A 283 -13.89 6.37 9.47
N THR A 284 -12.69 6.95 9.47
CA THR A 284 -12.42 8.26 8.85
C THR A 284 -12.58 8.28 7.33
N HIS A 285 -12.42 7.12 6.67
CA HIS A 285 -12.45 7.06 5.21
C HIS A 285 -13.83 7.39 4.59
N ILE A 286 -14.93 7.17 5.33
CA ILE A 286 -16.25 7.52 4.82
C ILE A 286 -16.39 9.03 4.56
N LEU A 287 -15.78 9.88 5.38
CA LEU A 287 -15.77 11.34 5.18
C LEU A 287 -15.08 11.72 3.89
N ARG A 288 -13.94 11.12 3.62
CA ARG A 288 -13.21 11.33 2.36
C ARG A 288 -13.97 10.76 1.14
N HIS A 289 -14.65 9.64 1.31
CA HIS A 289 -15.56 9.13 0.28
C HIS A 289 -16.69 10.13 0.01
N THR A 290 -17.27 10.71 1.06
CA THR A 290 -18.28 11.79 0.96
C THR A 290 -17.72 13.00 0.19
N PHE A 291 -16.52 13.48 0.53
CA PHE A 291 -15.85 14.55 -0.21
C PHE A 291 -15.74 14.26 -1.71
N CYS A 292 -15.20 13.10 -2.08
CA CYS A 292 -15.04 12.74 -3.49
C CYS A 292 -16.39 12.57 -4.21
N SER A 293 -17.38 11.96 -3.53
CA SER A 293 -18.73 11.74 -4.07
C SER A 293 -19.46 13.07 -4.28
N HIS A 294 -19.42 13.98 -3.29
CA HIS A 294 -20.04 15.30 -3.41
C HIS A 294 -19.44 16.15 -4.54
N LEU A 295 -18.12 16.10 -4.70
CA LEU A 295 -17.47 16.78 -5.84
C LEU A 295 -17.92 16.16 -7.18
N ALA A 296 -17.96 14.82 -7.28
CA ALA A 296 -18.41 14.15 -8.49
C ALA A 296 -19.89 14.47 -8.81
N MET A 297 -20.77 14.43 -7.81
CA MET A 297 -22.20 14.76 -7.95
C MET A 297 -22.43 16.22 -8.38
N ARG A 298 -21.48 17.13 -8.03
CA ARG A 298 -21.47 18.53 -8.45
C ARG A 298 -20.74 18.79 -9.77
N GLY A 299 -20.37 17.74 -10.50
CA GLY A 299 -19.76 17.86 -11.83
C GLY A 299 -18.27 18.17 -11.85
N ALA A 300 -17.56 18.09 -10.71
CA ALA A 300 -16.13 18.36 -10.69
C ALA A 300 -15.37 17.35 -11.57
N PRO A 301 -14.41 17.81 -12.41
CA PRO A 301 -13.62 16.92 -13.26
C PRO A 301 -12.86 15.88 -12.44
N ALA A 302 -12.76 14.65 -12.96
CA ALA A 302 -12.07 13.55 -12.28
C ALA A 302 -10.63 13.92 -11.89
N ARG A 303 -9.93 14.68 -12.72
CA ARG A 303 -8.56 15.13 -12.46
C ARG A 303 -8.49 16.06 -11.25
N ALA A 304 -9.43 17.01 -11.12
CA ALA A 304 -9.50 17.91 -9.98
C ALA A 304 -9.77 17.13 -8.68
N ILE A 305 -10.70 16.17 -8.71
CA ILE A 305 -10.97 15.29 -7.56
C ILE A 305 -9.73 14.46 -7.21
N GLN A 306 -9.02 13.94 -8.23
CA GLN A 306 -7.80 13.17 -8.03
C GLN A 306 -6.74 13.99 -7.29
N GLU A 307 -6.50 15.21 -7.70
CA GLU A 307 -5.48 16.10 -7.12
C GLU A 307 -5.85 16.54 -5.71
N LEU A 308 -7.05 17.02 -5.49
CA LEU A 308 -7.54 17.43 -4.17
C LEU A 308 -7.51 16.25 -3.18
N ALA A 309 -8.00 15.11 -3.58
CA ALA A 309 -7.95 13.91 -2.75
C ALA A 309 -6.52 13.32 -2.64
N GLY A 310 -5.61 13.58 -3.56
CA GLY A 310 -4.28 12.97 -3.63
C GLY A 310 -4.36 11.47 -3.89
N HIS A 311 -5.15 11.06 -4.90
CA HIS A 311 -5.16 9.69 -5.39
C HIS A 311 -3.97 9.46 -6.30
N LYS A 312 -3.20 8.39 -6.03
CA LYS A 312 -2.04 8.03 -6.87
C LYS A 312 -2.46 7.67 -8.29
N ASP A 313 -3.61 6.99 -8.41
CA ASP A 313 -4.14 6.42 -9.62
C ASP A 313 -5.53 6.99 -9.92
N LEU A 314 -5.75 7.40 -11.16
CA LEU A 314 -7.03 7.94 -11.63
C LEU A 314 -8.16 6.91 -11.50
N MET A 315 -7.87 5.62 -11.65
CA MET A 315 -8.82 4.53 -11.42
C MET A 315 -9.50 4.58 -10.05
N THR A 316 -8.78 5.09 -9.04
CA THR A 316 -9.37 5.28 -7.70
C THR A 316 -10.44 6.38 -7.73
N THR A 317 -10.27 7.42 -8.53
CA THR A 317 -11.21 8.54 -8.66
C THR A 317 -12.38 8.17 -9.56
N GLN A 318 -12.16 7.39 -10.62
CA GLN A 318 -13.22 6.94 -11.54
C GLN A 318 -14.36 6.19 -10.81
N ARG A 319 -14.07 5.60 -9.65
CA ARG A 319 -15.08 4.95 -8.80
C ARG A 319 -16.19 5.91 -8.30
N TYR A 320 -16.01 7.20 -8.38
CA TYR A 320 -17.01 8.22 -8.00
C TYR A 320 -17.70 8.83 -9.21
N MET A 321 -17.14 8.72 -10.40
CA MET A 321 -17.62 9.46 -11.59
C MET A 321 -18.99 8.98 -12.08
N HIS A 322 -19.39 7.75 -11.73
CA HIS A 322 -20.78 7.30 -12.04
C HIS A 322 -21.86 8.05 -11.23
N LEU A 323 -21.47 8.83 -10.22
CA LEU A 323 -22.38 9.67 -9.43
C LEU A 323 -22.66 11.03 -10.08
N SER A 324 -22.01 11.37 -11.20
CA SER A 324 -22.25 12.61 -11.93
C SER A 324 -23.37 12.40 -12.97
N PRO A 325 -24.62 12.77 -12.68
CA PRO A 325 -25.76 12.35 -13.50
C PRO A 325 -25.80 12.99 -14.89
N ASN A 326 -25.22 14.17 -15.05
CA ASN A 326 -25.30 14.95 -16.29
C ASN A 326 -23.94 15.14 -16.99
N ALA A 327 -22.88 14.45 -16.56
CA ALA A 327 -21.52 14.70 -17.07
C ALA A 327 -21.42 14.60 -18.61
N ILE A 328 -22.17 13.73 -19.25
CA ILE A 328 -22.17 13.54 -20.70
C ILE A 328 -22.93 14.72 -21.39
N HIS A 329 -24.09 15.07 -20.87
CA HIS A 329 -24.87 16.19 -21.41
C HIS A 329 -24.18 17.53 -21.19
N ASP A 330 -23.58 17.72 -20.01
CA ASP A 330 -22.84 18.96 -19.72
C ASP A 330 -21.57 19.07 -20.58
N ALA A 331 -20.91 17.95 -20.84
CA ALA A 331 -19.75 17.94 -21.73
C ALA A 331 -20.10 18.29 -23.17
N ILE A 332 -21.22 17.80 -23.72
CA ILE A 332 -21.61 18.14 -25.09
C ILE A 332 -22.05 19.61 -25.21
N ARG A 333 -22.70 20.17 -24.17
CA ARG A 333 -23.09 21.57 -24.13
C ARG A 333 -21.91 22.54 -24.18
N LEU A 334 -20.71 22.10 -23.78
CA LEU A 334 -19.50 22.92 -23.94
C LEU A 334 -19.17 23.20 -25.39
N LEU A 335 -19.62 22.36 -26.34
CA LEU A 335 -19.45 22.59 -27.76
C LEU A 335 -20.49 23.59 -28.31
N ASP A 336 -21.63 23.77 -27.66
CA ASP A 336 -22.67 24.72 -28.03
C ASP A 336 -22.35 26.14 -27.54
N ALA A 337 -21.44 26.27 -26.56
CA ALA A 337 -20.99 27.57 -26.08
C ALA A 337 -20.09 28.24 -27.15
N SER A 338 -20.58 29.33 -27.77
CA SER A 338 -19.73 30.16 -28.62
C SER A 338 -18.51 30.61 -27.81
N PRO A 339 -17.29 30.62 -28.40
CA PRO A 339 -16.13 31.16 -27.72
C PRO A 339 -16.42 32.61 -27.35
N ALA A 340 -16.32 32.94 -26.07
CA ALA A 340 -16.42 34.33 -25.62
C ALA A 340 -15.35 35.13 -26.37
N ALA A 341 -15.80 36.17 -27.09
CA ALA A 341 -14.89 37.07 -27.79
C ALA A 341 -13.96 37.71 -26.75
N GLY A 342 -12.72 37.21 -26.61
CA GLY A 342 -11.75 37.82 -25.73
C GLY A 342 -10.66 36.93 -25.14
N ASP A 343 -10.56 35.65 -25.51
CA ASP A 343 -9.43 34.86 -25.03
C ASP A 343 -8.80 34.04 -26.17
N VAL A 344 -8.10 34.74 -27.05
CA VAL A 344 -7.12 34.11 -27.95
C VAL A 344 -5.85 33.93 -27.11
N GLY A 345 -5.84 32.86 -26.34
CA GLY A 345 -4.65 32.43 -25.62
C GLY A 345 -3.54 32.09 -26.60
N ASP A 346 -2.36 32.59 -26.32
CA ASP A 346 -1.10 32.45 -27.04
C ASP A 346 -0.94 31.06 -27.69
N ILE A 347 -0.89 31.10 -29.02
CA ILE A 347 -0.42 29.98 -29.84
C ILE A 347 1.08 29.83 -29.51
N VAL A 348 1.45 28.80 -28.82
CA VAL A 348 2.86 28.41 -28.65
C VAL A 348 3.36 28.02 -30.04
N GLU A 349 4.02 28.96 -30.73
CA GLU A 349 4.82 28.65 -31.91
C GLU A 349 5.96 27.70 -31.50
N THR A 350 5.81 26.46 -31.86
CA THR A 350 6.96 25.53 -31.89
C THR A 350 7.86 25.95 -33.05
N ALA A 351 8.96 26.63 -32.72
CA ALA A 351 10.01 26.94 -33.65
C ALA A 351 10.65 25.66 -34.21
N THR A 352 10.20 25.22 -35.37
CA THR A 352 10.92 24.34 -36.28
C THR A 352 11.83 25.20 -37.16
N GLY A 353 13.14 25.19 -36.86
CA GLY A 353 14.11 25.93 -37.65
C GLY A 353 15.52 25.37 -37.44
N ALA A 354 15.78 24.19 -37.97
CA ALA A 354 17.13 23.70 -38.20
C ALA A 354 17.42 23.86 -39.68
N THR A 355 18.04 24.99 -40.08
CA THR A 355 18.63 25.16 -41.38
C THR A 355 20.04 24.61 -41.35
N ILE A 356 20.29 23.54 -42.08
CA ILE A 356 21.62 23.05 -42.42
C ILE A 356 22.06 23.85 -43.65
N SER A 357 23.20 24.50 -43.57
CA SER A 357 23.91 25.07 -44.70
C SER A 357 25.42 24.80 -44.56
N HIS A 358 25.92 24.02 -45.49
CA HIS A 358 27.28 23.81 -45.98
C HIS A 358 28.45 23.68 -45.01
#